data_adf15679866d99268db18369850ba9c8
#
_entry.id   adf15679866d99268db18369850ba9c8
#
_cell.length_a   1.000
_cell.length_b   1.000
_cell.length_c   1.000
_cell.angle_alpha   90.00
_cell.angle_beta   90.00
_cell.angle_gamma   90.00
#
_symmetry.space_group_name_H-M   'P 1'
#
loop_
_entity.id
_entity.type
_entity.pdbx_description
1 polymer ?
#
loop_
_entity_poly.entity_id
_entity_poly.type
_entity_poly.pdbx_seq_one_letter_code
_entity_poly.pdbx_strand_id
1 'polypeptide(L)'
;MRHDFSPVRDAHRSLRHAAHWLRICPEFQVSDAYVGVMKAAEHSFALEHALMDKLHFPATRCHLEQHARVLRALHCLHPAVMGGASGTGRRVGGQLLVEWFQLHNETLDAAVFVWASYCGQSLMDELHQRRSFLGTVYSAGSASAFGNSTHN
;
A
#
# COMPACT_ATOMS: atom_id res chain seq x y z
N MET A 1 2.37 13.33 10.03
CA MET A 1 1.29 12.35 10.21
C MET A 1 1.84 10.98 9.85
N ARG A 2 1.86 10.01 10.76
CA ARG A 2 2.34 8.65 10.42
C ARG A 2 1.24 7.96 9.65
N HIS A 3 1.54 7.50 8.44
CA HIS A 3 0.59 6.68 7.67
C HIS A 3 0.49 5.30 8.32
N ASP A 4 -0.74 4.86 8.58
CA ASP A 4 -0.98 3.50 9.07
C ASP A 4 -1.02 2.54 7.87
N PHE A 5 -0.01 1.67 7.79
CA PHE A 5 0.12 0.65 6.75
C PHE A 5 -0.42 -0.72 7.21
N SER A 6 -0.96 -0.81 8.43
CA SER A 6 -1.43 -2.09 8.96
C SER A 6 -2.52 -2.72 8.10
N PRO A 7 -3.52 -1.98 7.56
CA PRO A 7 -4.55 -2.58 6.71
C PRO A 7 -3.99 -3.25 5.46
N VAL A 8 -3.03 -2.60 4.78
CA VAL A 8 -2.37 -3.17 3.59
C VAL A 8 -1.58 -4.42 3.96
N ARG A 9 -0.77 -4.37 5.02
CA ARG A 9 0.01 -5.53 5.50
C ARG A 9 -0.86 -6.72 5.91
N ASP A 10 -2.00 -6.46 6.53
CA ASP A 10 -2.94 -7.50 6.93
C ASP A 10 -3.63 -8.14 5.72
N ALA A 11 -3.99 -7.33 4.72
CA ALA A 11 -4.52 -7.82 3.44
C ALA A 11 -3.48 -8.66 2.68
N HIS A 12 -2.21 -8.24 2.64
CA HIS A 12 -1.10 -9.02 2.08
C HIS A 12 -0.94 -10.38 2.78
N ARG A 13 -1.04 -10.41 4.11
CA ARG A 13 -1.01 -11.65 4.88
C ARG A 13 -2.18 -12.55 4.53
N SER A 14 -3.39 -11.99 4.45
CA SER A 14 -4.61 -12.71 4.09
C SER A 14 -4.52 -13.32 2.70
N LEU A 15 -4.00 -12.58 1.72
CA LEU A 15 -3.78 -13.09 0.35
C LEU A 15 -2.80 -14.28 0.34
N ARG A 16 -1.68 -14.17 1.05
CA ARG A 16 -0.72 -15.29 1.16
C ARG A 16 -1.33 -16.51 1.83
N HIS A 17 -2.14 -16.32 2.88
CA HIS A 17 -2.84 -17.43 3.54
C HIS A 17 -3.86 -18.09 2.63
N ALA A 18 -4.66 -17.31 1.89
CA ALA A 18 -5.63 -17.84 0.94
C ALA A 18 -4.95 -18.67 -0.17
N ALA A 19 -3.86 -18.16 -0.74
CA ALA A 19 -3.09 -18.85 -1.76
C ALA A 19 -2.41 -20.12 -1.22
N HIS A 20 -1.88 -20.07 0.00
CA HIS A 20 -1.33 -21.27 0.65
C HIS A 20 -2.42 -22.32 0.88
N TRP A 21 -3.59 -21.92 1.39
CA TRP A 21 -4.73 -22.83 1.57
C TRP A 21 -5.16 -23.47 0.26
N LEU A 22 -5.27 -22.72 -0.81
CA LEU A 22 -5.59 -23.25 -2.14
C LEU A 22 -4.63 -24.36 -2.59
N ARG A 23 -3.36 -24.27 -2.22
CA ARG A 23 -2.36 -25.30 -2.57
C ARG A 23 -2.58 -26.63 -1.86
N ILE A 24 -3.06 -26.61 -0.61
CA ILE A 24 -3.10 -27.78 0.27
C ILE A 24 -4.51 -28.27 0.61
N CYS A 25 -5.56 -27.51 0.32
CA CYS A 25 -6.93 -27.87 0.65
C CYS A 25 -7.37 -29.16 -0.06
N PRO A 26 -8.35 -29.89 0.49
CA PRO A 26 -8.95 -31.04 -0.20
C PRO A 26 -9.52 -30.67 -1.57
N GLU A 27 -9.59 -31.66 -2.48
CA GLU A 27 -10.01 -31.44 -3.87
C GLU A 27 -11.39 -30.79 -3.97
N PHE A 28 -12.34 -31.22 -3.16
CA PHE A 28 -13.71 -30.69 -3.15
C PHE A 28 -13.81 -29.23 -2.67
N GLN A 29 -12.75 -28.67 -2.09
CA GLN A 29 -12.69 -27.27 -1.63
C GLN A 29 -11.92 -26.35 -2.57
N VAL A 30 -11.33 -26.85 -3.65
CA VAL A 30 -10.48 -26.06 -4.54
C VAL A 30 -11.24 -24.89 -5.16
N SER A 31 -12.47 -25.11 -5.59
CA SER A 31 -13.30 -24.05 -6.19
C SER A 31 -13.54 -22.89 -5.20
N ASP A 32 -13.93 -23.21 -3.98
CA ASP A 32 -14.18 -22.20 -2.93
C ASP A 32 -12.88 -21.52 -2.51
N ALA A 33 -11.80 -22.28 -2.35
CA ALA A 33 -10.48 -21.73 -2.03
C ALA A 33 -9.96 -20.79 -3.13
N TYR A 34 -10.21 -21.11 -4.40
CA TYR A 34 -9.85 -20.26 -5.52
C TYR A 34 -10.61 -18.92 -5.51
N VAL A 35 -11.92 -18.97 -5.26
CA VAL A 35 -12.74 -17.75 -5.05
C VAL A 35 -12.21 -16.94 -3.86
N GLY A 36 -11.78 -17.61 -2.79
CA GLY A 36 -11.13 -16.97 -1.63
C GLY A 36 -9.86 -16.20 -2.02
N VAL A 37 -9.02 -16.78 -2.87
CA VAL A 37 -7.81 -16.13 -3.41
C VAL A 37 -8.17 -14.90 -4.24
N MET A 38 -9.16 -15.01 -5.13
CA MET A 38 -9.60 -13.87 -5.97
C MET A 38 -10.06 -12.70 -5.09
N LYS A 39 -10.94 -12.95 -4.11
CA LYS A 39 -11.43 -11.93 -3.18
C LYS A 39 -10.32 -11.29 -2.36
N ALA A 40 -9.36 -12.09 -1.89
CA ALA A 40 -8.23 -11.59 -1.13
C ALA A 40 -7.31 -10.70 -1.97
N ALA A 41 -7.08 -11.06 -3.25
CA ALA A 41 -6.31 -10.25 -4.19
C ALA A 41 -7.03 -8.91 -4.50
N GLU A 42 -8.32 -8.95 -4.81
CA GLU A 42 -9.14 -7.75 -5.04
C GLU A 42 -9.11 -6.81 -3.84
N HIS A 43 -9.27 -7.34 -2.63
CA HIS A 43 -9.24 -6.56 -1.40
C HIS A 43 -7.87 -5.92 -1.15
N SER A 44 -6.79 -6.71 -1.29
CA SER A 44 -5.41 -6.22 -1.13
C SER A 44 -5.12 -5.07 -2.07
N PHE A 45 -5.39 -5.25 -3.36
CA PHE A 45 -5.11 -4.26 -4.39
C PHE A 45 -5.98 -2.99 -4.25
N ALA A 46 -7.22 -3.13 -3.76
CA ALA A 46 -8.07 -1.97 -3.48
C ALA A 46 -7.51 -1.11 -2.33
N LEU A 47 -6.96 -1.74 -1.27
CA LEU A 47 -6.33 -1.01 -0.16
C LEU A 47 -5.04 -0.31 -0.58
N GLU A 48 -4.23 -0.95 -1.41
CA GLU A 48 -3.02 -0.33 -1.97
C GLU A 48 -3.36 0.85 -2.88
N HIS A 49 -4.39 0.72 -3.72
CA HIS A 49 -4.88 1.82 -4.56
C HIS A 49 -5.30 3.02 -3.70
N ALA A 50 -6.13 2.79 -2.67
CA ALA A 50 -6.56 3.86 -1.76
C ALA A 50 -5.37 4.52 -1.04
N LEU A 51 -4.34 3.74 -0.70
CA LEU A 51 -3.11 4.28 -0.11
C LEU A 51 -2.33 5.14 -1.11
N MET A 52 -2.13 4.66 -2.34
CA MET A 52 -1.42 5.39 -3.39
C MET A 52 -2.11 6.70 -3.76
N ASP A 53 -3.45 6.70 -3.85
CA ASP A 53 -4.24 7.91 -4.09
C ASP A 53 -4.05 8.93 -2.97
N LYS A 54 -4.13 8.49 -1.72
CA LYS A 54 -3.93 9.34 -0.55
C LYS A 54 -2.52 9.95 -0.50
N LEU A 55 -1.53 9.23 -1.00
CA LEU A 55 -0.13 9.65 -1.06
C LEU A 55 0.20 10.46 -2.32
N HIS A 56 -0.70 10.58 -3.27
CA HIS A 56 -0.44 11.11 -4.61
C HIS A 56 0.82 10.46 -5.23
N PHE A 57 0.89 9.12 -5.13
CA PHE A 57 2.07 8.36 -5.59
C PHE A 57 2.24 8.50 -7.11
N PRO A 58 3.41 8.96 -7.59
CA PRO A 58 3.57 9.32 -9.00
C PRO A 58 3.41 8.16 -9.98
N ALA A 59 3.74 6.93 -9.55
CA ALA A 59 3.68 5.73 -10.38
C ALA A 59 2.40 4.90 -10.19
N THR A 60 1.34 5.47 -9.58
CA THR A 60 0.06 4.78 -9.31
C THR A 60 -0.47 4.05 -10.54
N ARG A 61 -0.47 4.69 -11.70
CA ARG A 61 -0.99 4.10 -12.95
C ARG A 61 -0.25 2.81 -13.33
N CYS A 62 1.08 2.84 -13.34
CA CYS A 62 1.89 1.66 -13.67
C CYS A 62 1.67 0.52 -12.67
N HIS A 63 1.54 0.83 -11.39
CA HIS A 63 1.26 -0.12 -10.32
C HIS A 63 -0.11 -0.80 -10.54
N LEU A 64 -1.16 0.00 -10.76
CA LEU A 64 -2.52 -0.51 -11.02
C LEU A 64 -2.60 -1.37 -12.29
N GLU A 65 -1.82 -1.09 -13.32
CA GLU A 65 -1.75 -1.93 -14.52
C GLU A 65 -1.24 -3.34 -14.19
N GLN A 66 -0.32 -3.50 -13.25
CA GLN A 66 0.16 -4.81 -12.80
C GLN A 66 -0.95 -5.57 -12.04
N HIS A 67 -1.65 -4.91 -11.12
CA HIS A 67 -2.81 -5.49 -10.43
C HIS A 67 -3.88 -5.95 -11.41
N ALA A 68 -4.24 -5.10 -12.38
CA ALA A 68 -5.25 -5.41 -13.39
C ALA A 68 -4.90 -6.65 -14.22
N ARG A 69 -3.62 -6.85 -14.57
CA ARG A 69 -3.15 -8.04 -15.28
C ARG A 69 -3.34 -9.31 -14.46
N VAL A 70 -3.01 -9.27 -13.18
CA VAL A 70 -3.17 -10.42 -12.27
C VAL A 70 -4.64 -10.74 -12.06
N LEU A 71 -5.47 -9.74 -11.73
CA LEU A 71 -6.90 -9.95 -11.55
C LEU A 71 -7.55 -10.51 -12.82
N ARG A 72 -7.19 -9.97 -13.98
CA ARG A 72 -7.68 -10.50 -15.25
C ARG A 72 -7.32 -11.97 -15.43
N ALA A 73 -6.08 -12.37 -15.11
CA ALA A 73 -5.67 -13.77 -15.24
C ALA A 73 -6.47 -14.67 -14.31
N LEU A 74 -6.69 -14.26 -13.05
CA LEU A 74 -7.49 -15.01 -12.08
C LEU A 74 -8.94 -15.13 -12.55
N HIS A 75 -9.56 -14.04 -12.99
CA HIS A 75 -10.94 -14.06 -13.49
C HIS A 75 -11.11 -14.89 -14.76
N CYS A 76 -10.17 -14.82 -15.71
CA CYS A 76 -10.21 -15.63 -16.93
C CYS A 76 -10.13 -17.14 -16.63
N LEU A 77 -9.41 -17.55 -15.59
CA LEU A 77 -9.29 -18.96 -15.21
C LEU A 77 -10.44 -19.46 -14.36
N HIS A 78 -11.17 -18.57 -13.70
CA HIS A 78 -12.25 -18.94 -12.79
C HIS A 78 -13.26 -19.94 -13.37
N PRO A 79 -13.82 -19.77 -14.60
CA PRO A 79 -14.76 -20.75 -15.15
C PRO A 79 -14.16 -22.15 -15.31
N ALA A 80 -12.89 -22.23 -15.70
CA ALA A 80 -12.21 -23.52 -15.86
C ALA A 80 -12.01 -24.23 -14.49
N VAL A 81 -11.64 -23.47 -13.46
CA VAL A 81 -11.49 -24.00 -12.09
C VAL A 81 -12.83 -24.48 -11.55
N MET A 82 -13.91 -23.73 -11.77
CA MET A 82 -15.28 -24.16 -11.42
C MET A 82 -15.70 -25.41 -12.19
N GLY A 83 -15.19 -25.59 -13.41
CA GLY A 83 -15.40 -26.78 -14.24
C GLY A 83 -14.49 -27.97 -13.91
N GLY A 84 -13.70 -27.90 -12.83
CA GLY A 84 -12.85 -29.01 -12.35
C GLY A 84 -11.37 -28.93 -12.72
N ALA A 85 -10.88 -27.83 -13.29
CA ALA A 85 -9.45 -27.64 -13.58
C ALA A 85 -8.65 -27.28 -12.30
N SER A 86 -8.77 -28.11 -11.27
CA SER A 86 -8.19 -27.89 -9.93
C SER A 86 -6.69 -27.73 -9.94
N GLY A 87 -5.96 -28.56 -10.75
CA GLY A 87 -4.52 -28.46 -10.89
C GLY A 87 -4.06 -27.11 -11.43
N THR A 88 -4.80 -26.55 -12.39
CA THR A 88 -4.55 -25.21 -12.93
C THR A 88 -4.82 -24.13 -11.87
N GLY A 89 -5.93 -24.24 -11.14
CA GLY A 89 -6.27 -23.35 -10.04
C GLY A 89 -5.17 -23.29 -8.98
N ARG A 90 -4.70 -24.45 -8.51
CA ARG A 90 -3.62 -24.56 -7.52
C ARG A 90 -2.31 -23.96 -8.04
N ARG A 91 -1.95 -24.24 -9.30
CA ARG A 91 -0.73 -23.71 -9.91
C ARG A 91 -0.80 -22.19 -10.04
N VAL A 92 -1.85 -21.64 -10.62
CA VAL A 92 -1.93 -20.20 -10.89
C VAL A 92 -2.24 -19.41 -9.63
N GLY A 93 -3.33 -19.74 -8.91
CA GLY A 93 -3.75 -18.98 -7.74
C GLY A 93 -2.96 -19.33 -6.46
N GLY A 94 -2.39 -20.54 -6.38
CA GLY A 94 -1.66 -20.99 -5.20
C GLY A 94 -0.14 -20.82 -5.29
N GLN A 95 0.46 -20.97 -6.46
CA GLN A 95 1.91 -20.93 -6.62
C GLN A 95 2.38 -19.68 -7.38
N LEU A 96 2.00 -19.53 -8.66
CA LEU A 96 2.50 -18.42 -9.48
C LEU A 96 2.09 -17.05 -8.93
N LEU A 97 0.90 -16.94 -8.38
CA LEU A 97 0.45 -15.72 -7.72
C LEU A 97 1.35 -15.36 -6.53
N VAL A 98 1.74 -16.34 -5.70
CA VAL A 98 2.61 -16.08 -4.54
C VAL A 98 4.01 -15.63 -4.98
N GLU A 99 4.58 -16.28 -6.00
CA GLU A 99 5.89 -15.92 -6.56
C GLU A 99 5.85 -14.50 -7.13
N TRP A 100 4.83 -14.17 -7.93
CA TRP A 100 4.63 -12.83 -8.45
C TRP A 100 4.42 -11.81 -7.33
N PHE A 101 3.59 -12.13 -6.34
CA PHE A 101 3.25 -11.24 -5.24
C PHE A 101 4.47 -10.95 -4.34
N GLN A 102 5.37 -11.91 -4.16
CA GLN A 102 6.63 -11.66 -3.46
C GLN A 102 7.48 -10.63 -4.19
N LEU A 103 7.69 -10.82 -5.49
CA LEU A 103 8.45 -9.86 -6.31
C LEU A 103 7.78 -8.48 -6.34
N HIS A 104 6.46 -8.44 -6.44
CA HIS A 104 5.67 -7.20 -6.43
C HIS A 104 5.87 -6.43 -5.12
N ASN A 105 5.77 -7.10 -3.97
CA ASN A 105 6.01 -6.49 -2.66
C ASN A 105 7.44 -5.94 -2.50
N GLU A 106 8.44 -6.68 -2.99
CA GLU A 106 9.85 -6.29 -2.88
C GLU A 106 10.23 -5.13 -3.82
N THR A 107 9.41 -4.85 -4.83
CA THR A 107 9.68 -3.82 -5.84
C THR A 107 8.65 -2.69 -5.79
N LEU A 108 7.44 -2.94 -6.24
CA LEU A 108 6.42 -1.89 -6.45
C LEU A 108 5.83 -1.39 -5.13
N ASP A 109 5.49 -2.29 -4.20
CA ASP A 109 4.96 -1.88 -2.90
C ASP A 109 6.04 -1.22 -2.04
N ALA A 110 7.28 -1.72 -2.11
CA ALA A 110 8.42 -1.09 -1.46
C ALA A 110 8.59 0.37 -1.92
N ALA A 111 8.40 0.67 -3.21
CA ALA A 111 8.46 2.02 -3.73
C ALA A 111 7.36 2.92 -3.15
N VAL A 112 6.14 2.41 -2.93
CA VAL A 112 5.05 3.15 -2.27
C VAL A 112 5.41 3.48 -0.82
N PHE A 113 5.99 2.53 -0.07
CA PHE A 113 6.41 2.76 1.31
C PHE A 113 7.57 3.76 1.42
N VAL A 114 8.54 3.71 0.50
CA VAL A 114 9.62 4.70 0.43
C VAL A 114 9.06 6.10 0.15
N TRP A 115 8.15 6.22 -0.82
CA TRP A 115 7.47 7.47 -1.13
C TRP A 115 6.69 8.03 0.06
N ALA A 116 5.94 7.20 0.76
CA ALA A 116 5.20 7.59 1.96
C ALA A 116 6.12 8.11 3.07
N SER A 117 7.30 7.50 3.23
CA SER A 117 8.31 7.94 4.19
C SER A 117 8.88 9.30 3.81
N TYR A 118 9.16 9.52 2.53
CA TYR A 118 9.63 10.79 1.99
C TYR A 118 8.61 11.92 2.20
N CYS A 119 7.34 11.70 1.85
CA CYS A 119 6.27 12.67 2.07
C CYS A 119 6.08 13.02 3.55
N GLY A 120 6.23 12.04 4.44
CA GLY A 120 6.17 12.26 5.88
C GLY A 120 7.33 13.12 6.41
N GLN A 121 8.55 12.94 5.90
CA GLN A 121 9.72 13.75 6.24
C GLN A 121 9.60 15.18 5.73
N SER A 122 9.24 15.37 4.45
CA SER A 122 9.09 16.69 3.84
C SER A 122 8.08 17.56 4.62
N LEU A 123 6.95 16.99 5.05
CA LEU A 123 5.97 17.70 5.87
C LEU A 123 6.56 18.12 7.23
N MET A 124 7.35 17.24 7.87
CA MET A 124 8.00 17.56 9.14
C MET A 124 9.04 18.67 9.00
N ASP A 125 9.80 18.65 7.91
CA ASP A 125 10.80 19.70 7.61
C ASP A 125 10.13 21.06 7.37
N GLU A 126 9.03 21.09 6.62
CA GLU A 126 8.24 22.32 6.42
C GLU A 126 7.66 22.87 7.74
N LEU A 127 7.15 22.00 8.61
CA LEU A 127 6.62 22.40 9.92
C LEU A 127 7.73 22.95 10.82
N HIS A 128 8.94 22.35 10.81
CA HIS A 128 10.10 22.85 11.55
C HIS A 128 10.55 24.22 11.01
N GLN A 129 10.64 24.42 9.70
CA GLN A 129 10.98 25.69 9.09
C GLN A 129 9.97 26.79 9.44
N ARG A 130 8.68 26.52 9.37
CA ARG A 130 7.62 27.46 9.78
C ARG A 130 7.72 27.83 11.25
N ARG A 131 8.00 26.86 12.12
CA ARG A 131 8.18 27.10 13.57
C ARG A 131 9.39 27.94 13.86
N SER A 132 10.53 27.70 13.20
CA SER A 132 11.75 28.50 13.27
C SER A 132 11.51 29.94 12.83
N PHE A 133 10.81 30.13 11.71
CA PHE A 133 10.50 31.45 11.19
C PHE A 133 9.62 32.26 12.17
N LEU A 134 8.59 31.67 12.74
CA LEU A 134 7.73 32.32 13.73
C LEU A 134 8.51 32.65 15.01
N GLY A 135 9.39 31.76 15.47
CA GLY A 135 10.27 32.03 16.62
C GLY A 135 11.19 33.25 16.41
N THR A 136 11.72 33.40 15.20
CA THR A 136 12.59 34.55 14.84
C THR A 136 11.80 35.85 14.78
N VAL A 137 10.58 35.85 14.24
CA VAL A 137 9.71 37.02 14.17
C VAL A 137 9.29 37.51 15.56
N TYR A 138 8.97 36.60 16.48
CA TYR A 138 8.59 36.94 17.85
C TYR A 138 9.78 37.47 18.65
N SER A 139 11.00 36.97 18.45
CA SER A 139 12.18 37.45 19.15
C SER A 139 12.63 38.82 18.65
N ALA A 140 12.47 39.15 17.36
CA ALA A 140 12.78 40.45 16.80
C ALA A 140 11.76 41.53 17.22
N GLY A 141 10.51 41.18 17.44
CA GLY A 141 9.45 42.11 17.90
C GLY A 141 9.57 42.52 19.38
N SER A 142 10.21 41.69 20.22
CA SER A 142 10.42 42.01 21.63
C SER A 142 11.65 42.92 21.90
N ALA A 143 12.56 43.04 20.95
CA ALA A 143 13.77 43.88 21.09
C ALA A 143 13.51 45.36 20.80
N SER A 144 12.42 45.74 20.14
CA SER A 144 12.11 47.13 19.80
C SER A 144 11.23 47.87 20.80
N ALA A 145 10.78 47.21 21.89
CA ALA A 145 9.84 47.79 22.88
C ALA A 145 10.51 48.37 24.12
N PHE A 146 11.87 48.33 24.26
CA PHE A 146 12.59 48.90 25.40
C PHE A 146 13.71 49.85 24.95
N GLY A 147 13.34 50.94 24.34
CA GLY A 147 14.29 52.02 23.98
C GLY A 147 13.57 53.33 23.80
N ASN A 148 13.24 54.01 24.91
CA ASN A 148 13.27 55.45 25.11
C ASN A 148 12.41 55.89 26.29
N SER A 149 13.04 56.16 27.40
CA SER A 149 12.58 57.21 28.32
C SER A 149 13.65 57.48 29.38
N THR A 150 14.65 58.29 28.95
CA THR A 150 15.38 59.10 29.92
C THR A 150 15.61 60.43 29.24
N HIS A 151 14.84 61.46 29.61
CA HIS A 151 15.31 62.83 29.68
C HIS A 151 14.45 63.68 30.58
N ASN A 152 15.16 64.21 31.63
CA ASN A 152 14.92 65.40 32.47
C ASN A 152 13.82 65.30 33.48
#